data_82e9edeb5d34f0f436228c6e0a4879df
#
_entry.id   82e9edeb5d34f0f436228c6e0a4879df
#
_cell.length_a   1.000
_cell.length_b   1.000
_cell.length_c   1.000
_cell.angle_alpha   90.00
_cell.angle_beta   90.00
_cell.angle_gamma   90.00
#
_symmetry.space_group_name_H-M   'P 1'
#
loop_
_entity.id
_entity.type
_entity.pdbx_description
1 polymer ?
#
loop_
_entity_poly.entity_id
_entity_poly.type
_entity_poly.pdbx_seq_one_letter_code
_entity_poly.pdbx_strand_id
1 'polypeptide(L)'
;MKQETMPARANGTARRNKYFFGLGTIGRDMFYSMVSMFLLTYITEVLTVSDAMLLKIGFVLTVLRVFDALNDPIMGTLVDNTNTRWGKFKPLILGGAVTGAVFMVLLFTDLHLSDTWYIILFAVFYLAWDVFYGANDIAYWSMMPALSLDQKERDRIGAFARICANVGMFAVVVGILPVTGAMTEAMGSGTKAWFFFAVSVALLMLGFQCFTLFGVKEHRSMFKQEEKTTLKDTIRVIFKNDQLLFTTVAMALFMIGYSTTTSFGTYYFIYAYGDAGMYSVFAAVLGVSQLSALTVFPKFSARFTRKQLYFGATVLVVLGYLIFFFAPMNMIFIGAAGVLIFVGQAFIQLLMLMFLADTIEYGQWKTGKRNESVTFSIQPLINKIGGAIASGIVSVTLVISGINAAQSAADVTPEGLLILKLSMLVLPLICILAGYLVYRSKYRIDAQLHRKILEDLRARGDIRG
;
A
#
# COMPACT_ATOMS: atom_id res chain seq x y z
N MET A 1 10.17 23.98 35.09
CA MET A 1 10.47 22.54 34.94
C MET A 1 11.74 22.39 34.08
N LYS A 2 12.84 21.98 34.69
CA LYS A 2 14.12 21.78 34.01
C LYS A 2 13.95 20.62 32.99
N GLN A 3 14.20 20.86 31.72
CA GLN A 3 14.42 19.79 30.74
C GLN A 3 15.65 18.98 31.20
N GLU A 4 15.43 17.77 31.69
CA GLU A 4 16.51 16.81 31.85
C GLU A 4 17.07 16.49 30.48
N THR A 5 18.27 16.97 30.22
CA THR A 5 19.05 16.63 29.04
C THR A 5 19.37 15.13 29.10
N MET A 6 18.76 14.34 28.22
CA MET A 6 19.12 12.93 28.06
C MET A 6 20.64 12.76 27.86
N PRO A 7 21.25 11.73 28.46
CA PRO A 7 22.68 11.50 28.32
C PRO A 7 23.08 11.30 26.85
N ALA A 8 24.20 11.86 26.44
CA ALA A 8 24.72 11.89 25.05
C ALA A 8 24.78 10.52 24.35
N ARG A 9 24.87 9.42 25.10
CA ARG A 9 24.80 8.03 24.60
C ARG A 9 23.40 7.63 24.09
N ALA A 10 22.33 8.15 24.67
CA ALA A 10 20.95 7.87 24.22
C ALA A 10 20.67 8.53 22.87
N ASN A 11 21.11 9.78 22.68
CA ASN A 11 21.00 10.49 21.40
C ASN A 11 21.75 9.81 20.25
N GLY A 12 22.91 9.20 20.50
CA GLY A 12 23.69 8.46 19.49
C GLY A 12 22.99 7.18 19.02
N THR A 13 22.32 6.45 19.95
CA THR A 13 21.60 5.22 19.63
C THR A 13 20.33 5.49 18.83
N ALA A 14 19.55 6.51 19.22
CA ALA A 14 18.33 6.89 18.50
C ALA A 14 18.63 7.38 17.07
N ARG A 15 19.70 8.21 16.89
CA ARG A 15 20.14 8.63 15.58
C ARG A 15 20.59 7.45 14.71
N ARG A 16 21.33 6.51 15.27
CA ARG A 16 21.75 5.28 14.61
C ARG A 16 20.52 4.46 14.19
N ASN A 17 19.62 4.18 15.09
CA ASN A 17 18.39 3.43 14.83
C ASN A 17 17.58 4.07 13.72
N LYS A 18 17.44 5.42 13.70
CA LYS A 18 16.73 6.15 12.65
C LYS A 18 17.25 5.80 11.25
N TYR A 19 18.55 5.93 11.03
CA TYR A 19 19.12 5.70 9.70
C TYR A 19 19.11 4.21 9.33
N PHE A 20 19.53 3.33 10.22
CA PHE A 20 19.62 1.90 9.91
C PHE A 20 18.24 1.24 9.77
N PHE A 21 17.25 1.68 10.53
CA PHE A 21 15.88 1.24 10.34
C PHE A 21 15.28 1.82 9.06
N GLY A 22 15.42 3.11 8.82
CA GLY A 22 14.87 3.73 7.61
C GLY A 22 15.45 3.15 6.31
N LEU A 23 16.77 3.02 6.22
CA LEU A 23 17.42 2.46 5.02
C LEU A 23 16.95 1.04 4.71
N GLY A 24 16.67 0.21 5.72
CA GLY A 24 16.14 -1.13 5.53
C GLY A 24 14.79 -1.17 4.81
N THR A 25 13.99 -0.10 4.87
CA THR A 25 12.69 -0.05 4.17
C THR A 25 12.83 0.11 2.66
N ILE A 26 13.93 0.68 2.15
CA ILE A 26 14.13 0.89 0.70
C ILE A 26 13.99 -0.43 -0.04
N GLY A 27 14.84 -1.40 0.25
CA GLY A 27 14.84 -2.69 -0.43
C GLY A 27 13.54 -3.48 -0.20
N ARG A 28 12.94 -3.34 0.98
CA ARG A 28 11.70 -4.00 1.34
C ARG A 28 10.51 -3.51 0.52
N ASP A 29 10.38 -2.21 0.33
CA ASP A 29 9.30 -1.63 -0.47
C ASP A 29 9.56 -1.77 -1.97
N MET A 30 10.82 -1.81 -2.45
CA MET A 30 11.17 -2.28 -3.81
C MET A 30 10.62 -3.68 -4.06
N PHE A 31 10.91 -4.59 -3.16
CA PHE A 31 10.52 -6.00 -3.23
C PHE A 31 9.01 -6.20 -3.25
N TYR A 32 8.29 -5.55 -2.33
CA TYR A 32 6.83 -5.60 -2.26
C TYR A 32 6.17 -5.02 -3.51
N SER A 33 6.65 -3.87 -3.98
CA SER A 33 6.07 -3.18 -5.13
C SER A 33 6.22 -3.98 -6.42
N MET A 34 7.32 -4.70 -6.58
CA MET A 34 7.53 -5.55 -7.74
C MET A 34 6.45 -6.64 -7.84
N VAL A 35 6.13 -7.32 -6.78
CA VAL A 35 5.09 -8.37 -6.79
C VAL A 35 3.69 -7.75 -6.82
N SER A 36 3.41 -6.78 -5.96
CA SER A 36 2.05 -6.24 -5.80
C SER A 36 1.55 -5.49 -7.03
N MET A 37 2.44 -4.85 -7.81
CA MET A 37 2.08 -3.99 -8.94
C MET A 37 2.41 -4.60 -10.29
N PHE A 38 3.46 -5.41 -10.41
CA PHE A 38 3.99 -5.84 -11.71
C PHE A 38 3.91 -7.34 -11.98
N LEU A 39 3.49 -8.16 -11.00
CA LEU A 39 3.36 -9.59 -11.21
C LEU A 39 2.31 -9.91 -12.30
N LEU A 40 1.18 -9.20 -12.29
CA LEU A 40 0.15 -9.39 -13.31
C LEU A 40 0.66 -8.94 -14.68
N THR A 41 1.37 -7.82 -14.77
CA THR A 41 2.01 -7.35 -16.01
C THR A 41 3.00 -8.39 -16.56
N TYR A 42 3.83 -9.00 -15.69
CA TYR A 42 4.72 -10.08 -16.12
C TYR A 42 3.96 -11.27 -16.73
N ILE A 43 2.85 -11.67 -16.12
CA ILE A 43 2.02 -12.79 -16.57
C ILE A 43 1.36 -12.49 -17.92
N THR A 44 0.85 -11.28 -18.12
CA THR A 44 0.12 -10.89 -19.34
C THR A 44 1.05 -10.48 -20.48
N GLU A 45 2.05 -9.63 -20.20
CA GLU A 45 2.87 -9.02 -21.25
C GLU A 45 4.14 -9.82 -21.59
N VAL A 46 4.61 -10.68 -20.67
CA VAL A 46 5.87 -11.41 -20.86
C VAL A 46 5.64 -12.89 -21.06
N LEU A 47 4.80 -13.51 -20.23
CA LEU A 47 4.40 -14.93 -20.40
C LEU A 47 3.27 -15.11 -21.42
N THR A 48 2.51 -14.07 -21.71
CA THR A 48 1.42 -14.06 -22.73
C THR A 48 0.45 -15.24 -22.56
N VAL A 49 -0.11 -15.37 -21.35
CA VAL A 49 -1.03 -16.47 -21.00
C VAL A 49 -2.38 -16.33 -21.70
N SER A 50 -3.09 -17.45 -21.90
CA SER A 50 -4.44 -17.46 -22.48
C SER A 50 -5.48 -16.76 -21.59
N ASP A 51 -6.59 -16.26 -22.19
CA ASP A 51 -7.68 -15.62 -21.45
C ASP A 51 -8.23 -16.50 -20.34
N ALA A 52 -8.43 -17.79 -20.62
CA ALA A 52 -8.93 -18.74 -19.63
C ALA A 52 -7.95 -18.91 -18.45
N MET A 53 -6.65 -18.85 -18.72
CA MET A 53 -5.60 -18.93 -17.70
C MET A 53 -5.54 -17.63 -16.91
N LEU A 54 -5.62 -16.46 -17.56
CA LEU A 54 -5.62 -15.17 -16.90
C LEU A 54 -6.79 -15.01 -15.91
N LEU A 55 -7.99 -15.43 -16.31
CA LEU A 55 -9.15 -15.39 -15.41
C LEU A 55 -8.96 -16.28 -14.18
N LYS A 56 -8.40 -17.49 -14.36
CA LYS A 56 -8.08 -18.39 -13.24
C LYS A 56 -7.02 -17.76 -12.31
N ILE A 57 -5.97 -17.18 -12.87
CA ILE A 57 -4.92 -16.50 -12.10
C ILE A 57 -5.50 -15.29 -11.35
N GLY A 58 -6.34 -14.47 -12.00
CA GLY A 58 -7.01 -13.34 -11.38
C GLY A 58 -7.89 -13.75 -10.20
N PHE A 59 -8.63 -14.85 -10.34
CA PHE A 59 -9.41 -15.44 -9.25
C PHE A 59 -8.51 -15.90 -8.10
N VAL A 60 -7.44 -16.66 -8.41
CA VAL A 60 -6.46 -17.13 -7.41
C VAL A 60 -5.82 -15.95 -6.68
N LEU A 61 -5.38 -14.91 -7.38
CA LEU A 61 -4.82 -13.70 -6.77
C LEU A 61 -5.82 -13.01 -5.84
N THR A 62 -7.08 -12.91 -6.25
CA THR A 62 -8.13 -12.30 -5.42
C THR A 62 -8.31 -13.09 -4.12
N VAL A 63 -8.40 -14.43 -4.20
CA VAL A 63 -8.54 -15.31 -3.02
C VAL A 63 -7.31 -15.21 -2.11
N LEU A 64 -6.11 -15.26 -2.68
CA LEU A 64 -4.86 -15.21 -1.92
C LEU A 64 -4.65 -13.85 -1.22
N ARG A 65 -5.03 -12.74 -1.86
CA ARG A 65 -4.98 -11.42 -1.22
C ARG A 65 -6.00 -11.25 -0.09
N VAL A 66 -7.15 -11.91 -0.19
CA VAL A 66 -8.09 -11.97 0.94
C VAL A 66 -7.51 -12.82 2.07
N PHE A 67 -6.86 -13.94 1.73
CA PHE A 67 -6.14 -14.77 2.71
C PHE A 67 -5.01 -13.98 3.40
N ASP A 68 -4.23 -13.18 2.68
CA ASP A 68 -3.19 -12.30 3.22
C ASP A 68 -3.75 -11.39 4.34
N ALA A 69 -4.90 -10.77 4.10
CA ALA A 69 -5.54 -9.93 5.12
C ALA A 69 -5.94 -10.71 6.39
N LEU A 70 -6.25 -12.01 6.26
CA LEU A 70 -6.58 -12.88 7.39
C LEU A 70 -5.32 -13.42 8.08
N ASN A 71 -4.21 -13.51 7.36
CA ASN A 71 -2.95 -14.03 7.85
C ASN A 71 -2.22 -13.04 8.80
N ASP A 72 -2.43 -11.73 8.65
CA ASP A 72 -1.75 -10.70 9.44
C ASP A 72 -1.84 -10.91 10.96
N PRO A 73 -3.01 -11.21 11.57
CA PRO A 73 -3.11 -11.49 12.99
C PRO A 73 -2.33 -12.75 13.43
N ILE A 74 -2.23 -13.74 12.54
CA ILE A 74 -1.47 -14.98 12.79
C ILE A 74 0.02 -14.64 12.84
N MET A 75 0.50 -13.85 11.87
CA MET A 75 1.88 -13.40 11.83
C MET A 75 2.21 -12.48 13.02
N GLY A 76 1.31 -11.59 13.42
CA GLY A 76 1.45 -10.78 14.64
C GLY A 76 1.64 -11.67 15.88
N THR A 77 0.85 -12.73 16.01
CA THR A 77 0.98 -13.70 17.11
C THR A 77 2.32 -14.44 17.06
N LEU A 78 2.79 -14.82 15.86
CA LEU A 78 4.09 -15.44 15.68
C LEU A 78 5.22 -14.51 16.12
N VAL A 79 5.17 -13.25 15.73
CA VAL A 79 6.13 -12.20 16.15
C VAL A 79 6.11 -12.06 17.67
N ASP A 80 4.94 -12.01 18.30
CA ASP A 80 4.81 -11.83 19.73
C ASP A 80 5.34 -12.99 20.56
N ASN A 81 5.24 -14.21 20.05
CA ASN A 81 5.74 -15.40 20.70
C ASN A 81 7.21 -15.72 20.38
N THR A 82 7.84 -14.98 19.45
CA THR A 82 9.24 -15.21 19.10
C THR A 82 10.15 -14.55 20.14
N ASN A 83 11.02 -15.36 20.76
CA ASN A 83 12.04 -14.88 21.69
C ASN A 83 13.34 -15.67 21.46
N THR A 84 14.32 -15.06 20.82
CA THR A 84 15.58 -15.71 20.47
C THR A 84 16.79 -14.95 21.00
N ARG A 85 17.97 -15.58 20.92
CA ARG A 85 19.24 -14.94 21.29
C ARG A 85 19.55 -13.71 20.45
N TRP A 86 19.02 -13.63 19.21
CA TRP A 86 19.24 -12.50 18.28
C TRP A 86 18.23 -11.38 18.47
N GLY A 87 17.24 -11.53 19.33
CA GLY A 87 16.15 -10.60 19.58
C GLY A 87 14.79 -11.20 19.28
N LYS A 88 13.76 -10.38 19.37
CA LYS A 88 12.36 -10.76 19.09
C LYS A 88 12.08 -10.69 17.59
N PHE A 89 12.54 -9.65 16.90
CA PHE A 89 12.13 -9.31 15.54
C PHE A 89 13.12 -9.79 14.47
N LYS A 90 14.44 -9.67 14.72
CA LYS A 90 15.49 -9.94 13.74
C LYS A 90 15.47 -11.33 13.09
N PRO A 91 15.16 -12.42 13.81
CA PRO A 91 15.08 -13.76 13.20
C PRO A 91 13.97 -13.86 12.16
N LEU A 92 12.81 -13.27 12.44
CA LEU A 92 11.67 -13.25 11.52
C LEU A 92 11.93 -12.32 10.32
N ILE A 93 12.60 -11.19 10.57
CA ILE A 93 13.03 -10.29 9.50
C ILE A 93 13.99 -11.00 8.55
N LEU A 94 15.00 -11.70 9.05
CA LEU A 94 15.96 -12.43 8.23
C LEU A 94 15.31 -13.62 7.52
N GLY A 95 14.62 -14.48 8.26
CA GLY A 95 13.96 -15.68 7.71
C GLY A 95 12.93 -15.32 6.65
N GLY A 96 12.08 -14.32 6.94
CA GLY A 96 11.09 -13.82 5.99
C GLY A 96 11.70 -13.18 4.75
N ALA A 97 12.80 -12.42 4.90
CA ALA A 97 13.50 -11.80 3.77
C ALA A 97 14.13 -12.86 2.84
N VAL A 98 14.87 -13.83 3.39
CA VAL A 98 15.56 -14.85 2.59
C VAL A 98 14.56 -15.76 1.88
N THR A 99 13.59 -16.30 2.63
CA THR A 99 12.60 -17.21 2.06
C THR A 99 11.66 -16.49 1.09
N GLY A 100 11.21 -15.28 1.45
CA GLY A 100 10.40 -14.45 0.56
C GLY A 100 11.14 -14.12 -0.75
N ALA A 101 12.45 -13.83 -0.69
CA ALA A 101 13.28 -13.56 -1.86
C ALA A 101 13.30 -14.75 -2.84
N VAL A 102 13.44 -15.98 -2.33
CA VAL A 102 13.40 -17.19 -3.16
C VAL A 102 12.05 -17.32 -3.87
N PHE A 103 10.93 -17.18 -3.15
CA PHE A 103 9.61 -17.32 -3.76
C PHE A 103 9.26 -16.18 -4.71
N MET A 104 9.73 -14.94 -4.45
CA MET A 104 9.59 -13.85 -5.42
C MET A 104 10.32 -14.16 -6.73
N VAL A 105 11.57 -14.62 -6.67
CA VAL A 105 12.32 -14.99 -7.87
C VAL A 105 11.60 -16.11 -8.64
N LEU A 106 11.05 -17.11 -7.93
CA LEU A 106 10.27 -18.18 -8.55
C LEU A 106 8.99 -17.67 -9.23
N LEU A 107 8.30 -16.66 -8.67
CA LEU A 107 7.13 -16.02 -9.29
C LEU A 107 7.47 -15.33 -10.61
N PHE A 108 8.70 -14.83 -10.79
CA PHE A 108 9.18 -14.19 -12.02
C PHE A 108 10.06 -15.12 -12.86
N THR A 109 9.91 -16.43 -12.68
CA THR A 109 10.63 -17.46 -13.47
C THR A 109 9.64 -18.18 -14.38
N ASP A 110 9.95 -18.22 -15.67
CA ASP A 110 9.22 -19.08 -16.60
C ASP A 110 9.71 -20.52 -16.44
N LEU A 111 8.83 -21.37 -15.92
CA LEU A 111 9.12 -22.79 -15.69
C LEU A 111 8.70 -23.68 -16.84
N HIS A 112 8.18 -23.12 -17.93
CA HIS A 112 7.69 -23.85 -19.13
C HIS A 112 6.71 -25.00 -18.78
N LEU A 113 5.78 -24.75 -17.84
CA LEU A 113 4.84 -25.73 -17.34
C LEU A 113 3.51 -25.69 -18.12
N SER A 114 2.74 -26.77 -18.07
CA SER A 114 1.35 -26.75 -18.52
C SER A 114 0.49 -25.84 -17.64
N ASP A 115 -0.58 -25.25 -18.19
CA ASP A 115 -1.46 -24.29 -17.52
C ASP A 115 -1.88 -24.72 -16.13
N THR A 116 -2.25 -25.98 -15.96
CA THR A 116 -2.72 -26.50 -14.65
C THR A 116 -1.60 -26.49 -13.60
N TRP A 117 -0.41 -26.97 -13.95
CA TRP A 117 0.73 -26.98 -13.05
C TRP A 117 1.24 -25.56 -12.77
N TYR A 118 1.19 -24.69 -13.77
CA TYR A 118 1.56 -23.28 -13.58
C TYR A 118 0.65 -22.63 -12.53
N ILE A 119 -0.69 -22.76 -12.66
CA ILE A 119 -1.64 -22.15 -11.70
C ILE A 119 -1.42 -22.69 -10.28
N ILE A 120 -1.19 -24.00 -10.14
CA ILE A 120 -0.96 -24.63 -8.83
C ILE A 120 0.33 -24.09 -8.19
N LEU A 121 1.45 -24.10 -8.95
CA LEU A 121 2.73 -23.62 -8.43
C LEU A 121 2.72 -22.10 -8.21
N PHE A 122 2.07 -21.35 -9.09
CA PHE A 122 1.84 -19.93 -8.89
C PHE A 122 1.12 -19.64 -7.57
N ALA A 123 0.04 -20.37 -7.27
CA ALA A 123 -0.70 -20.21 -6.01
C ALA A 123 0.19 -20.56 -4.81
N VAL A 124 0.97 -21.63 -4.88
CA VAL A 124 1.89 -22.05 -3.82
C VAL A 124 3.00 -21.02 -3.61
N PHE A 125 3.62 -20.55 -4.70
CA PHE A 125 4.72 -19.57 -4.60
C PHE A 125 4.24 -18.21 -4.11
N TYR A 126 3.07 -17.76 -4.59
CA TYR A 126 2.49 -16.51 -4.12
C TYR A 126 2.12 -16.60 -2.64
N LEU A 127 1.45 -17.67 -2.22
CA LEU A 127 1.09 -17.89 -0.82
C LEU A 127 2.34 -17.96 0.08
N ALA A 128 3.37 -18.66 -0.35
CA ALA A 128 4.62 -18.75 0.40
C ALA A 128 5.32 -17.39 0.47
N TRP A 129 5.43 -16.67 -0.66
CA TRP A 129 5.95 -15.31 -0.70
C TRP A 129 5.20 -14.39 0.28
N ASP A 130 3.88 -14.43 0.25
CA ASP A 130 3.00 -13.60 1.07
C ASP A 130 3.18 -13.87 2.57
N VAL A 131 3.16 -15.14 2.98
CA VAL A 131 3.36 -15.55 4.38
C VAL A 131 4.74 -15.13 4.91
N PHE A 132 5.81 -15.39 4.15
CA PHE A 132 7.16 -15.07 4.59
C PHE A 132 7.47 -13.57 4.54
N TYR A 133 6.98 -12.88 3.51
CA TYR A 133 7.07 -11.42 3.46
C TYR A 133 6.22 -10.76 4.54
N GLY A 134 5.00 -11.25 4.79
CA GLY A 134 4.14 -10.78 5.86
C GLY A 134 4.78 -10.92 7.24
N ALA A 135 5.45 -12.06 7.50
CA ALA A 135 6.22 -12.24 8.73
C ALA A 135 7.36 -11.22 8.86
N ASN A 136 8.09 -10.94 7.75
CA ASN A 136 9.12 -9.90 7.70
C ASN A 136 8.51 -8.51 7.95
N ASP A 137 7.41 -8.18 7.27
CA ASP A 137 6.76 -6.86 7.34
C ASP A 137 6.27 -6.55 8.75
N ILE A 138 5.52 -7.48 9.33
CA ILE A 138 4.96 -7.32 10.68
C ILE A 138 6.07 -7.25 11.73
N ALA A 139 7.09 -8.11 11.64
CA ALA A 139 8.23 -8.06 12.56
C ALA A 139 8.99 -6.72 12.43
N TYR A 140 9.14 -6.23 11.22
CA TYR A 140 9.84 -4.97 10.94
C TYR A 140 9.13 -3.77 11.58
N TRP A 141 7.84 -3.58 11.30
CA TRP A 141 7.09 -2.46 11.84
C TRP A 141 6.81 -2.59 13.34
N SER A 142 6.62 -3.81 13.84
CA SER A 142 6.49 -4.09 15.28
C SER A 142 7.76 -3.81 16.07
N MET A 143 8.93 -3.74 15.41
CA MET A 143 10.18 -3.33 16.05
C MET A 143 10.24 -1.82 16.35
N MET A 144 9.47 -0.98 15.66
CA MET A 144 9.56 0.49 15.77
C MET A 144 9.39 1.03 17.20
N PRO A 145 8.44 0.57 18.04
CA PRO A 145 8.35 0.99 19.44
C PRO A 145 9.58 0.66 20.28
N ALA A 146 10.34 -0.39 19.90
CA ALA A 146 11.57 -0.81 20.59
C ALA A 146 12.81 0.03 20.25
N LEU A 147 12.71 0.95 19.28
CA LEU A 147 13.83 1.74 18.81
C LEU A 147 14.12 2.98 19.65
N SER A 148 13.13 3.54 20.33
CA SER A 148 13.26 4.67 21.23
C SER A 148 12.14 4.72 22.26
N LEU A 149 12.45 5.23 23.47
CA LEU A 149 11.50 5.52 24.55
C LEU A 149 10.76 6.84 24.30
N ASP A 150 11.39 7.78 23.59
CA ASP A 150 10.82 9.09 23.32
C ASP A 150 9.88 9.01 22.12
N GLN A 151 8.63 9.42 22.30
CA GLN A 151 7.61 9.45 21.28
C GLN A 151 8.01 10.33 20.09
N LYS A 152 8.60 11.49 20.32
CA LYS A 152 9.05 12.40 19.25
C LYS A 152 10.18 11.79 18.42
N GLU A 153 11.07 11.03 19.04
CA GLU A 153 12.11 10.29 18.31
C GLU A 153 11.51 9.14 17.49
N ARG A 154 10.53 8.39 18.02
CA ARG A 154 9.81 7.36 17.27
C ARG A 154 9.11 7.93 16.05
N ASP A 155 8.45 9.09 16.19
CA ASP A 155 7.79 9.78 15.09
C ASP A 155 8.81 10.17 13.99
N ARG A 156 10.00 10.65 14.39
CA ARG A 156 11.09 10.97 13.45
C ARG A 156 11.66 9.73 12.75
N ILE A 157 11.77 8.60 13.44
CA ILE A 157 12.21 7.32 12.89
C ILE A 157 11.16 6.84 11.88
N GLY A 158 9.88 6.83 12.24
CA GLY A 158 8.78 6.42 11.38
C GLY A 158 8.65 7.28 10.12
N ALA A 159 8.74 8.62 10.27
CA ALA A 159 8.69 9.55 9.15
C ALA A 159 9.85 9.31 8.16
N PHE A 160 11.08 9.14 8.66
CA PHE A 160 12.24 8.84 7.82
C PHE A 160 12.11 7.48 7.13
N ALA A 161 11.65 6.45 7.84
CA ALA A 161 11.40 5.13 7.29
C ALA A 161 10.35 5.18 6.16
N ARG A 162 9.28 5.96 6.31
CA ARG A 162 8.27 6.16 5.25
C ARG A 162 8.82 6.86 4.02
N ILE A 163 9.71 7.85 4.19
CA ILE A 163 10.38 8.48 3.05
C ILE A 163 11.25 7.45 2.31
N CYS A 164 12.05 6.67 3.04
CA CYS A 164 12.86 5.62 2.47
C CYS A 164 12.03 4.53 1.76
N ALA A 165 10.92 4.10 2.35
CA ALA A 165 9.96 3.18 1.76
C ALA A 165 9.44 3.68 0.41
N ASN A 166 9.00 4.95 0.36
CA ASN A 166 8.54 5.57 -0.89
C ASN A 166 9.66 5.65 -1.95
N VAL A 167 10.90 5.95 -1.55
CA VAL A 167 12.05 5.94 -2.47
C VAL A 167 12.22 4.53 -3.08
N GLY A 168 12.14 3.47 -2.26
CA GLY A 168 12.22 2.09 -2.74
C GLY A 168 11.10 1.74 -3.71
N MET A 169 9.86 2.02 -3.33
CA MET A 169 8.68 1.80 -4.16
C MET A 169 8.83 2.50 -5.53
N PHE A 170 9.12 3.80 -5.53
CA PHE A 170 9.24 4.57 -6.77
C PHE A 170 10.45 4.16 -7.62
N ALA A 171 11.55 3.70 -7.02
CA ALA A 171 12.67 3.15 -7.78
C ALA A 171 12.26 1.97 -8.66
N VAL A 172 11.40 1.08 -8.16
CA VAL A 172 10.85 -0.02 -8.96
C VAL A 172 9.79 0.49 -9.94
N VAL A 173 8.81 1.26 -9.47
CA VAL A 173 7.68 1.70 -10.32
C VAL A 173 8.15 2.52 -11.52
N VAL A 174 9.12 3.38 -11.34
CA VAL A 174 9.69 4.18 -12.44
C VAL A 174 10.69 3.38 -13.28
N GLY A 175 11.47 2.50 -12.63
CA GLY A 175 12.61 1.82 -13.26
C GLY A 175 12.29 0.53 -13.99
N ILE A 176 11.24 -0.20 -13.59
CA ILE A 176 11.04 -1.58 -14.06
C ILE A 176 10.87 -1.69 -15.58
N LEU A 177 9.99 -0.90 -16.20
CA LEU A 177 9.75 -1.01 -17.63
C LEU A 177 10.95 -0.57 -18.48
N PRO A 178 11.61 0.59 -18.26
CA PRO A 178 12.76 0.96 -19.06
C PRO A 178 13.95 0.01 -18.83
N VAL A 179 14.17 -0.47 -17.62
CA VAL A 179 15.31 -1.39 -17.34
C VAL A 179 15.05 -2.76 -17.94
N THR A 180 13.86 -3.35 -17.73
CA THR A 180 13.52 -4.66 -18.34
C THR A 180 13.41 -4.58 -19.86
N GLY A 181 12.97 -3.45 -20.42
CA GLY A 181 12.96 -3.21 -21.86
C GLY A 181 14.39 -3.24 -22.45
N ALA A 182 15.32 -2.44 -21.89
CA ALA A 182 16.72 -2.44 -22.33
C ALA A 182 17.39 -3.82 -22.13
N MET A 183 17.09 -4.50 -21.02
CA MET A 183 17.60 -5.87 -20.80
C MET A 183 17.01 -6.87 -21.80
N THR A 184 15.76 -6.73 -22.20
CA THR A 184 15.11 -7.57 -23.21
C THR A 184 15.78 -7.40 -24.57
N GLU A 185 16.08 -6.18 -24.99
CA GLU A 185 16.83 -5.89 -26.20
C GLU A 185 18.23 -6.51 -26.16
N ALA A 186 18.94 -6.37 -25.04
CA ALA A 186 20.29 -6.89 -24.88
C ALA A 186 20.36 -8.44 -24.81
N MET A 187 19.34 -9.08 -24.18
CA MET A 187 19.34 -10.53 -23.94
C MET A 187 18.50 -11.32 -24.96
N GLY A 188 17.72 -10.65 -25.80
CA GLY A 188 16.80 -11.27 -26.76
C GLY A 188 15.64 -12.03 -26.10
N SER A 189 15.33 -11.78 -24.80
CA SER A 189 14.29 -12.52 -24.07
C SER A 189 13.72 -11.69 -22.92
N GLY A 190 12.41 -11.42 -22.98
CA GLY A 190 11.68 -10.72 -21.90
C GLY A 190 11.64 -11.53 -20.59
N THR A 191 11.45 -12.85 -20.66
CA THR A 191 11.41 -13.72 -19.47
C THR A 191 12.73 -13.69 -18.70
N LYS A 192 13.88 -13.74 -19.43
CA LYS A 192 15.20 -13.60 -18.81
C LYS A 192 15.41 -12.21 -18.21
N ALA A 193 15.01 -11.15 -18.90
CA ALA A 193 15.14 -9.78 -18.40
C ALA A 193 14.39 -9.59 -17.08
N TRP A 194 13.15 -10.04 -16.99
CA TRP A 194 12.36 -9.94 -15.78
C TRP A 194 12.89 -10.84 -14.64
N PHE A 195 13.38 -12.04 -14.97
CA PHE A 195 14.05 -12.90 -14.01
C PHE A 195 15.27 -12.21 -13.38
N PHE A 196 16.18 -11.67 -14.20
CA PHE A 196 17.38 -10.99 -13.67
C PHE A 196 17.03 -9.71 -12.92
N PHE A 197 16.00 -8.98 -13.34
CA PHE A 197 15.50 -7.84 -12.59
C PHE A 197 14.96 -8.27 -11.22
N ALA A 198 14.18 -9.36 -11.15
CA ALA A 198 13.70 -9.92 -9.89
C ALA A 198 14.84 -10.35 -8.96
N VAL A 199 15.85 -11.03 -9.50
CA VAL A 199 17.06 -11.39 -8.73
C VAL A 199 17.77 -10.14 -8.19
N SER A 200 17.89 -9.09 -9.01
CA SER A 200 18.53 -7.84 -8.59
C SER A 200 17.74 -7.16 -7.45
N VAL A 201 16.41 -7.11 -7.54
CA VAL A 201 15.54 -6.55 -6.48
C VAL A 201 15.63 -7.40 -5.21
N ALA A 202 15.66 -8.74 -5.33
CA ALA A 202 15.83 -9.65 -4.19
C ALA A 202 17.17 -9.42 -3.47
N LEU A 203 18.27 -9.29 -4.23
CA LEU A 203 19.59 -9.00 -3.66
C LEU A 203 19.65 -7.61 -3.01
N LEU A 204 19.02 -6.60 -3.63
CA LEU A 204 18.91 -5.26 -3.03
C LEU A 204 18.11 -5.32 -1.73
N MET A 205 16.97 -6.03 -1.68
CA MET A 205 16.22 -6.23 -0.45
C MET A 205 17.10 -6.82 0.65
N LEU A 206 17.79 -7.92 0.38
CA LEU A 206 18.68 -8.56 1.36
C LEU A 206 19.81 -7.63 1.81
N GLY A 207 20.41 -6.89 0.88
CA GLY A 207 21.44 -5.90 1.19
C GLY A 207 20.93 -4.77 2.10
N PHE A 208 19.79 -4.19 1.79
CA PHE A 208 19.18 -3.16 2.64
C PHE A 208 18.71 -3.71 3.98
N GLN A 209 18.21 -4.96 4.05
CA GLN A 209 17.87 -5.60 5.32
C GLN A 209 19.07 -5.80 6.23
N CYS A 210 20.28 -5.98 5.69
CA CYS A 210 21.52 -6.05 6.50
C CYS A 210 21.72 -4.77 7.34
N PHE A 211 21.34 -3.59 6.83
CA PHE A 211 21.38 -2.37 7.65
C PHE A 211 20.54 -2.51 8.90
N THR A 212 19.31 -3.01 8.78
CA THR A 212 18.43 -3.22 9.93
C THR A 212 18.97 -4.30 10.87
N LEU A 213 19.36 -5.46 10.33
CA LEU A 213 19.79 -6.60 11.12
C LEU A 213 21.04 -6.30 11.97
N PHE A 214 22.03 -5.63 11.39
CA PHE A 214 23.31 -5.34 12.05
C PHE A 214 23.37 -3.93 12.65
N GLY A 215 22.63 -2.97 12.09
CA GLY A 215 22.68 -1.58 12.51
C GLY A 215 21.75 -1.23 13.64
N VAL A 216 20.57 -1.83 13.72
CA VAL A 216 19.55 -1.49 14.71
C VAL A 216 19.81 -2.17 16.05
N LYS A 217 19.64 -1.43 17.15
CA LYS A 217 19.68 -1.95 18.52
C LYS A 217 18.28 -1.92 19.12
N GLU A 218 17.76 -3.10 19.48
CA GLU A 218 16.49 -3.29 20.17
C GLU A 218 16.64 -3.07 21.67
N HIS A 219 15.77 -2.29 22.30
CA HIS A 219 15.65 -2.19 23.75
C HIS A 219 14.70 -3.27 24.28
N ARG A 220 15.28 -4.35 24.81
CA ARG A 220 14.54 -5.57 25.22
C ARG A 220 13.59 -5.40 26.42
N SER A 221 13.77 -4.38 27.26
CA SER A 221 13.08 -4.24 28.56
C SER A 221 11.70 -3.62 28.50
N MET A 222 11.16 -3.31 27.31
CA MET A 222 10.03 -2.40 27.17
C MET A 222 8.72 -3.02 26.69
N PHE A 223 8.69 -4.33 26.48
CA PHE A 223 7.48 -4.98 25.95
C PHE A 223 6.53 -5.35 27.09
N LYS A 224 5.61 -4.43 27.45
CA LYS A 224 4.33 -4.83 28.03
C LYS A 224 3.57 -5.59 26.92
N GLN A 225 3.07 -6.77 27.24
CA GLN A 225 2.18 -7.51 26.33
C GLN A 225 0.99 -6.61 25.99
N GLU A 226 0.91 -6.14 24.74
CA GLU A 226 -0.32 -5.54 24.24
C GLU A 226 -1.39 -6.63 24.15
N GLU A 227 -2.63 -6.30 24.52
CA GLU A 227 -3.75 -7.23 24.44
C GLU A 227 -3.89 -7.72 22.98
N LYS A 228 -3.87 -9.03 22.79
CA LYS A 228 -3.97 -9.67 21.48
C LYS A 228 -5.34 -9.36 20.87
N THR A 229 -5.34 -8.61 19.80
CA THR A 229 -6.57 -8.28 19.06
C THR A 229 -6.82 -9.34 18.01
N THR A 230 -7.97 -10.00 18.07
CA THR A 230 -8.38 -11.00 17.07
C THR A 230 -9.19 -10.33 15.96
N LEU A 231 -9.22 -10.96 14.77
CA LEU A 231 -10.05 -10.51 13.66
C LEU A 231 -11.54 -10.41 14.04
N LYS A 232 -12.01 -11.31 14.90
CA LYS A 232 -13.36 -11.28 15.46
C LYS A 232 -13.61 -10.03 16.31
N ASP A 233 -12.60 -9.58 17.07
CA ASP A 233 -12.69 -8.36 17.87
C ASP A 233 -12.71 -7.12 16.97
N THR A 234 -11.90 -7.10 15.90
CA THR A 234 -11.93 -6.04 14.88
C THR A 234 -13.32 -5.91 14.26
N ILE A 235 -13.90 -7.00 13.78
CA ILE A 235 -15.25 -7.02 13.20
C ILE A 235 -16.29 -6.53 14.22
N ARG A 236 -16.24 -7.02 15.46
CA ARG A 236 -17.17 -6.61 16.52
C ARG A 236 -17.07 -5.13 16.84
N VAL A 237 -15.86 -4.56 16.86
CA VAL A 237 -15.63 -3.13 17.14
C VAL A 237 -16.18 -2.27 16.01
N ILE A 238 -15.98 -2.66 14.74
CA ILE A 238 -16.51 -1.95 13.57
C ILE A 238 -18.03 -1.85 13.65
N PHE A 239 -18.73 -2.97 13.90
CA PHE A 239 -20.19 -2.98 13.93
C PHE A 239 -20.80 -2.29 15.16
N LYS A 240 -20.07 -2.20 16.28
CA LYS A 240 -20.55 -1.48 17.47
C LYS A 240 -20.34 0.04 17.39
N ASN A 241 -19.44 0.49 16.55
CA ASN A 241 -19.12 1.89 16.33
C ASN A 241 -19.60 2.32 14.93
N ASP A 242 -20.78 2.92 14.85
CA ASP A 242 -21.39 3.33 13.58
C ASP A 242 -20.53 4.32 12.78
N GLN A 243 -19.83 5.23 13.46
CA GLN A 243 -18.94 6.18 12.77
C GLN A 243 -17.71 5.46 12.19
N LEU A 244 -17.17 4.48 12.89
CA LEU A 244 -16.11 3.63 12.38
C LEU A 244 -16.56 2.79 11.19
N LEU A 245 -17.77 2.21 11.25
CA LEU A 245 -18.35 1.44 10.15
C LEU A 245 -18.44 2.28 8.86
N PHE A 246 -19.04 3.47 8.95
CA PHE A 246 -19.20 4.34 7.78
C PHE A 246 -17.85 4.87 7.26
N THR A 247 -16.90 5.17 8.15
CA THR A 247 -15.53 5.52 7.75
C THR A 247 -14.85 4.36 7.03
N THR A 248 -14.98 3.14 7.54
CA THR A 248 -14.45 1.92 6.93
C THR A 248 -14.99 1.70 5.52
N VAL A 249 -16.31 1.83 5.33
CA VAL A 249 -16.95 1.69 4.01
C VAL A 249 -16.46 2.79 3.05
N ALA A 250 -16.41 4.04 3.50
CA ALA A 250 -15.93 5.15 2.67
C ALA A 250 -14.45 4.95 2.24
N MET A 251 -13.60 4.49 3.17
CA MET A 251 -12.20 4.16 2.89
C MET A 251 -12.06 2.98 1.93
N ALA A 252 -12.86 1.93 2.09
CA ALA A 252 -12.82 0.76 1.22
C ALA A 252 -13.18 1.13 -0.23
N LEU A 253 -14.24 1.90 -0.43
CA LEU A 253 -14.64 2.40 -1.75
C LEU A 253 -13.54 3.27 -2.38
N PHE A 254 -12.94 4.18 -1.59
CA PHE A 254 -11.84 4.99 -2.05
C PHE A 254 -10.63 4.12 -2.45
N MET A 255 -10.25 3.15 -1.64
CA MET A 255 -9.09 2.30 -1.90
C MET A 255 -9.29 1.36 -3.09
N ILE A 256 -10.52 0.87 -3.33
CA ILE A 256 -10.86 0.12 -4.55
C ILE A 256 -10.61 1.02 -5.77
N GLY A 257 -11.12 2.25 -5.76
CA GLY A 257 -10.90 3.21 -6.85
C GLY A 257 -9.42 3.53 -7.06
N TYR A 258 -8.69 3.86 -6.00
CA TYR A 258 -7.26 4.16 -6.05
C TYR A 258 -6.45 3.00 -6.63
N SER A 259 -6.63 1.80 -6.06
CA SER A 259 -5.89 0.61 -6.48
C SER A 259 -6.21 0.21 -7.93
N THR A 260 -7.47 0.35 -8.34
CA THR A 260 -7.88 0.04 -9.72
C THR A 260 -7.19 0.97 -10.72
N THR A 261 -7.21 2.30 -10.49
CA THR A 261 -6.54 3.25 -11.39
C THR A 261 -5.04 2.98 -11.50
N THR A 262 -4.38 2.75 -10.37
CA THR A 262 -2.93 2.51 -10.37
C THR A 262 -2.56 1.18 -11.02
N SER A 263 -3.37 0.13 -10.85
CA SER A 263 -3.14 -1.18 -11.46
C SER A 263 -3.32 -1.19 -12.98
N PHE A 264 -4.17 -0.32 -13.55
CA PHE A 264 -4.33 -0.17 -14.98
C PHE A 264 -3.25 0.69 -15.63
N GLY A 265 -2.46 1.43 -14.85
CA GLY A 265 -1.52 2.41 -15.39
C GLY A 265 -0.62 1.85 -16.47
N THR A 266 0.03 0.71 -16.21
CA THR A 266 0.91 0.04 -17.19
C THR A 266 0.19 -0.28 -18.50
N TYR A 267 -0.99 -0.91 -18.43
CA TYR A 267 -1.78 -1.29 -19.60
C TYR A 267 -2.26 -0.09 -20.40
N TYR A 268 -2.63 0.99 -19.73
CA TYR A 268 -3.03 2.23 -20.42
C TYR A 268 -1.89 2.79 -21.27
N PHE A 269 -0.67 2.83 -20.74
CA PHE A 269 0.47 3.37 -21.48
C PHE A 269 0.96 2.44 -22.58
N ILE A 270 0.87 1.13 -22.39
CA ILE A 270 1.21 0.15 -23.43
C ILE A 270 0.19 0.22 -24.59
N TYR A 271 -1.10 0.11 -24.30
CA TYR A 271 -2.13 -0.15 -25.31
C TYR A 271 -2.90 1.09 -25.77
N ALA A 272 -3.21 2.03 -24.88
CA ALA A 272 -3.95 3.23 -25.24
C ALA A 272 -3.03 4.39 -25.65
N TYR A 273 -1.91 4.57 -24.96
CA TYR A 273 -0.94 5.60 -25.30
C TYR A 273 0.05 5.15 -26.39
N GLY A 274 0.38 3.87 -26.44
CA GLY A 274 1.28 3.26 -27.42
C GLY A 274 2.78 3.40 -27.10
N ASP A 275 3.12 3.82 -25.86
CA ASP A 275 4.51 3.92 -25.38
C ASP A 275 4.57 3.51 -23.90
N ALA A 276 5.07 2.30 -23.66
CA ALA A 276 5.25 1.77 -22.30
C ALA A 276 6.19 2.62 -21.44
N GLY A 277 7.20 3.28 -22.04
CA GLY A 277 8.15 4.13 -21.34
C GLY A 277 7.49 5.34 -20.68
N MET A 278 6.38 5.85 -21.24
CA MET A 278 5.62 6.97 -20.68
C MET A 278 4.94 6.63 -19.36
N TYR A 279 4.72 5.35 -19.05
CA TYR A 279 4.30 4.93 -17.72
C TYR A 279 5.28 5.37 -16.63
N SER A 280 6.58 5.24 -16.88
CA SER A 280 7.62 5.66 -15.92
C SER A 280 7.57 7.18 -15.67
N VAL A 281 7.33 7.97 -16.72
CA VAL A 281 7.13 9.42 -16.59
C VAL A 281 5.88 9.72 -15.75
N PHE A 282 4.77 9.03 -16.04
CA PHE A 282 3.53 9.21 -15.28
C PHE A 282 3.67 8.77 -13.81
N ALA A 283 4.39 7.69 -13.55
CA ALA A 283 4.70 7.22 -12.21
C ALA A 283 5.57 8.22 -11.43
N ALA A 284 6.52 8.88 -12.11
CA ALA A 284 7.29 9.99 -11.52
C ALA A 284 6.39 11.18 -11.16
N VAL A 285 5.44 11.54 -12.04
CA VAL A 285 4.42 12.56 -11.76
C VAL A 285 3.60 12.18 -10.52
N LEU A 286 3.17 10.92 -10.41
CA LEU A 286 2.48 10.40 -9.22
C LEU A 286 3.33 10.60 -7.95
N GLY A 287 4.59 10.17 -7.98
CA GLY A 287 5.48 10.26 -6.83
C GLY A 287 5.71 11.69 -6.35
N VAL A 288 6.05 12.59 -7.29
CA VAL A 288 6.27 14.01 -6.99
C VAL A 288 4.99 14.67 -6.47
N SER A 289 3.84 14.35 -7.08
CA SER A 289 2.54 14.91 -6.68
C SER A 289 2.17 14.48 -5.26
N GLN A 290 2.32 13.20 -4.91
CA GLN A 290 2.03 12.71 -3.57
C GLN A 290 2.97 13.29 -2.52
N LEU A 291 4.28 13.33 -2.76
CA LEU A 291 5.24 13.92 -1.82
C LEU A 291 4.98 15.42 -1.61
N SER A 292 4.68 16.15 -2.68
CA SER A 292 4.32 17.57 -2.61
C SER A 292 3.03 17.78 -1.80
N ALA A 293 2.02 16.95 -2.04
CA ALA A 293 0.75 16.99 -1.31
C ALA A 293 0.94 16.77 0.18
N LEU A 294 1.73 15.76 0.57
CA LEU A 294 2.06 15.47 1.97
C LEU A 294 2.76 16.66 2.65
N THR A 295 3.67 17.33 1.94
CA THR A 295 4.42 18.49 2.46
C THR A 295 3.54 19.72 2.66
N VAL A 296 2.56 19.92 1.76
CA VAL A 296 1.68 21.10 1.76
C VAL A 296 0.45 20.91 2.66
N PHE A 297 0.01 19.66 2.88
CA PHE A 297 -1.18 19.31 3.64
C PHE A 297 -1.29 20.01 5.02
N PRO A 298 -0.24 20.10 5.86
CA PRO A 298 -0.35 20.74 7.18
C PRO A 298 -0.74 22.22 7.09
N LYS A 299 -0.32 22.94 6.02
CA LYS A 299 -0.69 24.35 5.81
C LYS A 299 -2.18 24.50 5.49
N PHE A 300 -2.71 23.58 4.69
CA PHE A 300 -4.14 23.56 4.35
C PHE A 300 -4.98 23.10 5.55
N SER A 301 -4.54 22.08 6.27
CA SER A 301 -5.22 21.59 7.48
C SER A 301 -5.30 22.62 8.61
N ALA A 302 -4.39 23.59 8.64
CA ALA A 302 -4.45 24.72 9.58
C ALA A 302 -5.51 25.78 9.21
N ARG A 303 -5.93 25.87 7.94
CA ARG A 303 -6.84 26.93 7.44
C ARG A 303 -8.26 26.44 7.15
N PHE A 304 -8.40 25.18 6.76
CA PHE A 304 -9.65 24.61 6.31
C PHE A 304 -10.11 23.46 7.22
N THR A 305 -11.42 23.32 7.37
CA THR A 305 -12.00 22.18 8.09
C THR A 305 -11.78 20.87 7.33
N ARG A 306 -11.74 19.74 8.03
CA ARG A 306 -11.58 18.42 7.39
C ARG A 306 -12.65 18.14 6.33
N LYS A 307 -13.90 18.59 6.56
CA LYS A 307 -15.01 18.48 5.57
C LYS A 307 -14.72 19.28 4.29
N GLN A 308 -14.20 20.52 4.43
CA GLN A 308 -13.82 21.34 3.28
C GLN A 308 -12.64 20.76 2.52
N LEU A 309 -11.63 20.24 3.23
CA LEU A 309 -10.47 19.59 2.62
C LEU A 309 -10.88 18.34 1.85
N TYR A 310 -11.76 17.49 2.42
CA TYR A 310 -12.22 16.29 1.72
C TYR A 310 -13.04 16.64 0.48
N PHE A 311 -13.94 17.64 0.57
CA PHE A 311 -14.67 18.15 -0.60
C PHE A 311 -13.72 18.68 -1.68
N GLY A 312 -12.78 19.57 -1.33
CA GLY A 312 -11.82 20.13 -2.27
C GLY A 312 -10.93 19.07 -2.91
N ALA A 313 -10.44 18.10 -2.13
CA ALA A 313 -9.68 16.97 -2.63
C ALA A 313 -10.49 16.10 -3.60
N THR A 314 -11.76 15.84 -3.28
CA THR A 314 -12.68 15.11 -4.16
C THR A 314 -12.93 15.86 -5.47
N VAL A 315 -13.10 17.18 -5.43
CA VAL A 315 -13.24 18.02 -6.63
C VAL A 315 -11.98 17.94 -7.51
N LEU A 316 -10.77 18.02 -6.92
CA LEU A 316 -9.52 17.84 -7.67
C LEU A 316 -9.47 16.47 -8.36
N VAL A 317 -9.83 15.41 -7.65
CA VAL A 317 -9.89 14.05 -8.20
C VAL A 317 -10.87 13.97 -9.36
N VAL A 318 -12.08 14.48 -9.20
CA VAL A 318 -13.11 14.48 -10.27
C VAL A 318 -12.61 15.22 -11.51
N LEU A 319 -12.09 16.44 -11.33
CA LEU A 319 -11.55 17.23 -12.44
C LEU A 319 -10.39 16.50 -13.13
N GLY A 320 -9.48 15.92 -12.36
CA GLY A 320 -8.37 15.14 -12.89
C GLY A 320 -8.83 13.94 -13.71
N TYR A 321 -9.80 13.15 -13.24
CA TYR A 321 -10.34 12.02 -13.99
C TYR A 321 -11.07 12.46 -15.26
N LEU A 322 -11.84 13.55 -15.22
CA LEU A 322 -12.51 14.10 -16.41
C LEU A 322 -11.51 14.58 -17.43
N ILE A 323 -10.50 15.35 -17.02
CA ILE A 323 -9.43 15.80 -17.92
C ILE A 323 -8.70 14.60 -18.52
N PHE A 324 -8.34 13.61 -17.71
CA PHE A 324 -7.64 12.40 -18.19
C PHE A 324 -8.48 11.64 -19.23
N PHE A 325 -9.78 11.48 -18.99
CA PHE A 325 -10.67 10.75 -19.87
C PHE A 325 -10.79 11.40 -21.26
N PHE A 326 -10.88 12.73 -21.32
CA PHE A 326 -11.04 13.50 -22.55
C PHE A 326 -9.71 14.03 -23.11
N ALA A 327 -8.59 13.83 -22.41
CA ALA A 327 -7.29 14.31 -22.86
C ALA A 327 -6.90 13.73 -24.23
N PRO A 328 -6.30 14.52 -25.11
CA PRO A 328 -5.59 13.97 -26.25
C PRO A 328 -4.42 13.10 -25.76
N MET A 329 -3.93 12.19 -26.60
CA MET A 329 -2.79 11.34 -26.29
C MET A 329 -1.49 12.14 -26.27
N ASN A 330 -1.40 13.01 -25.27
CA ASN A 330 -0.28 13.91 -25.02
C ASN A 330 0.04 13.90 -23.51
N MET A 331 1.29 13.61 -23.19
CA MET A 331 1.76 13.47 -21.82
C MET A 331 1.61 14.74 -20.97
N ILE A 332 1.59 15.94 -21.58
CA ILE A 332 1.37 17.19 -20.85
C ILE A 332 -0.03 17.21 -20.24
N PHE A 333 -1.07 16.88 -21.01
CA PHE A 333 -2.45 16.89 -20.53
C PHE A 333 -2.70 15.72 -19.56
N ILE A 334 -2.19 14.52 -19.88
CA ILE A 334 -2.30 13.34 -19.03
C ILE A 334 -1.54 13.54 -17.71
N GLY A 335 -0.33 14.13 -17.77
CA GLY A 335 0.47 14.46 -16.60
C GLY A 335 -0.21 15.51 -15.71
N ALA A 336 -0.77 16.59 -16.30
CA ALA A 336 -1.53 17.58 -15.55
C ALA A 336 -2.77 16.98 -14.87
N ALA A 337 -3.50 16.12 -15.56
CA ALA A 337 -4.61 15.36 -14.98
C ALA A 337 -4.13 14.46 -13.83
N GLY A 338 -2.99 13.78 -14.02
CA GLY A 338 -2.34 12.96 -13.00
C GLY A 338 -1.99 13.76 -11.74
N VAL A 339 -1.44 14.96 -11.88
CA VAL A 339 -1.16 15.85 -10.71
C VAL A 339 -2.43 16.11 -9.91
N LEU A 340 -3.54 16.47 -10.56
CA LEU A 340 -4.82 16.73 -9.89
C LEU A 340 -5.34 15.49 -9.17
N ILE A 341 -5.30 14.33 -9.83
CA ILE A 341 -5.73 13.04 -9.25
C ILE A 341 -4.88 12.72 -8.03
N PHE A 342 -3.56 12.70 -8.16
CA PHE A 342 -2.67 12.19 -7.12
C PHE A 342 -2.53 13.13 -5.92
N VAL A 343 -2.56 14.45 -6.13
CA VAL A 343 -2.64 15.43 -5.04
C VAL A 343 -3.95 15.25 -4.27
N GLY A 344 -5.09 15.18 -4.98
CA GLY A 344 -6.38 14.96 -4.35
C GLY A 344 -6.45 13.64 -3.58
N GLN A 345 -5.97 12.55 -4.18
CA GLN A 345 -5.93 11.23 -3.54
C GLN A 345 -5.03 11.20 -2.29
N ALA A 346 -3.87 11.86 -2.32
CA ALA A 346 -2.98 11.96 -1.15
C ALA A 346 -3.65 12.70 0.01
N PHE A 347 -4.37 13.79 -0.28
CA PHE A 347 -5.17 14.52 0.73
C PHE A 347 -6.27 13.63 1.32
N ILE A 348 -6.98 12.87 0.48
CA ILE A 348 -8.03 11.95 0.95
C ILE A 348 -7.44 10.86 1.85
N GLN A 349 -6.30 10.26 1.49
CA GLN A 349 -5.63 9.23 2.30
C GLN A 349 -5.25 9.75 3.69
N LEU A 350 -4.69 10.98 3.76
CA LEU A 350 -4.35 11.60 5.05
C LEU A 350 -5.59 11.90 5.88
N LEU A 351 -6.66 12.42 5.26
CA LEU A 351 -7.91 12.72 5.96
C LEU A 351 -8.57 11.44 6.50
N MET A 352 -8.49 10.34 5.78
CA MET A 352 -9.03 9.06 6.23
C MET A 352 -8.36 8.55 7.50
N LEU A 353 -7.03 8.72 7.63
CA LEU A 353 -6.32 8.43 8.88
C LEU A 353 -6.82 9.31 10.05
N MET A 354 -7.08 10.59 9.77
CA MET A 354 -7.63 11.50 10.79
C MET A 354 -9.05 11.13 11.18
N PHE A 355 -9.89 10.68 10.23
CA PHE A 355 -11.24 10.20 10.53
C PHE A 355 -11.21 8.92 11.35
N LEU A 356 -10.29 7.98 11.07
CA LEU A 356 -10.10 6.80 11.90
C LEU A 356 -9.74 7.18 13.34
N ALA A 357 -8.82 8.11 13.53
CA ALA A 357 -8.44 8.59 14.85
C ALA A 357 -9.65 9.15 15.61
N ASP A 358 -10.47 10.02 14.99
CA ASP A 358 -11.67 10.58 15.62
C ASP A 358 -12.70 9.50 16.02
N THR A 359 -12.76 8.40 15.28
CA THR A 359 -13.67 7.29 15.62
C THR A 359 -13.24 6.50 16.84
N ILE A 360 -11.98 6.62 17.28
CA ILE A 360 -11.47 6.01 18.52
C ILE A 360 -12.12 6.67 19.72
N GLU A 361 -12.04 8.02 19.80
CA GLU A 361 -12.66 8.78 20.89
C GLU A 361 -14.18 8.63 20.89
N TYR A 362 -14.81 8.65 19.71
CA TYR A 362 -16.25 8.40 19.58
C TYR A 362 -16.62 7.00 20.08
N GLY A 363 -15.86 5.98 19.70
CA GLY A 363 -16.04 4.61 20.16
C GLY A 363 -15.92 4.47 21.68
N GLN A 364 -14.91 5.10 22.28
CA GLN A 364 -14.71 5.14 23.73
C GLN A 364 -15.88 5.85 24.42
N TRP A 365 -16.29 7.00 23.90
CA TRP A 365 -17.44 7.76 24.44
C TRP A 365 -18.75 6.94 24.41
N LYS A 366 -19.00 6.18 23.33
CA LYS A 366 -20.22 5.40 23.12
C LYS A 366 -20.22 4.06 23.86
N THR A 367 -19.07 3.37 23.93
CA THR A 367 -18.97 1.97 24.41
C THR A 367 -18.23 1.82 25.73
N GLY A 368 -17.59 2.88 26.23
CA GLY A 368 -16.72 2.86 27.42
C GLY A 368 -15.40 2.14 27.19
N LYS A 369 -15.09 1.67 25.96
CA LYS A 369 -13.84 0.95 25.65
C LYS A 369 -13.06 1.67 24.57
N ARG A 370 -11.77 1.89 24.81
CA ARG A 370 -10.84 2.44 23.83
C ARG A 370 -10.25 1.30 23.01
N ASN A 371 -10.50 1.32 21.70
CA ASN A 371 -10.06 0.28 20.76
C ASN A 371 -9.13 0.88 19.70
N GLU A 372 -8.01 1.44 20.10
CA GLU A 372 -7.09 2.17 19.22
C GLU A 372 -6.42 1.26 18.21
N SER A 373 -5.74 0.19 18.67
CA SER A 373 -5.03 -0.76 17.81
C SER A 373 -5.97 -1.43 16.80
N VAL A 374 -7.18 -1.83 17.27
CA VAL A 374 -8.21 -2.41 16.39
C VAL A 374 -8.62 -1.43 15.29
N THR A 375 -8.83 -0.17 15.65
CA THR A 375 -9.27 0.85 14.69
C THR A 375 -8.21 1.11 13.62
N PHE A 376 -6.95 1.23 14.00
CA PHE A 376 -5.87 1.44 13.03
C PHE A 376 -5.54 0.21 12.19
N SER A 377 -5.80 -1.02 12.67
CA SER A 377 -5.63 -2.24 11.87
C SER A 377 -6.60 -2.35 10.67
N ILE A 378 -7.67 -1.55 10.67
CA ILE A 378 -8.62 -1.48 9.56
C ILE A 378 -7.97 -0.93 8.29
N GLN A 379 -7.03 0.00 8.40
CA GLN A 379 -6.39 0.62 7.24
C GLN A 379 -5.61 -0.37 6.38
N PRO A 380 -4.65 -1.15 6.90
CA PRO A 380 -3.97 -2.16 6.09
C PRO A 380 -4.93 -3.22 5.55
N LEU A 381 -5.94 -3.63 6.32
CA LEU A 381 -6.99 -4.55 5.87
C LEU A 381 -7.72 -4.02 4.64
N ILE A 382 -8.15 -2.76 4.67
CA ILE A 382 -8.84 -2.11 3.54
C ILE A 382 -7.92 -1.99 2.32
N ASN A 383 -6.64 -1.65 2.52
CA ASN A 383 -5.67 -1.55 1.44
C ASN A 383 -5.50 -2.90 0.71
N LYS A 384 -5.41 -4.00 1.47
CA LYS A 384 -5.30 -5.35 0.93
C LYS A 384 -6.56 -5.78 0.18
N ILE A 385 -7.74 -5.54 0.75
CA ILE A 385 -9.04 -5.83 0.10
C ILE A 385 -9.19 -4.99 -1.17
N GLY A 386 -8.87 -3.70 -1.13
CA GLY A 386 -8.91 -2.82 -2.29
C GLY A 386 -8.01 -3.30 -3.43
N GLY A 387 -6.78 -3.71 -3.11
CA GLY A 387 -5.85 -4.30 -4.07
C GLY A 387 -6.32 -5.65 -4.64
N ALA A 388 -6.95 -6.50 -3.81
CA ALA A 388 -7.52 -7.77 -4.25
C ALA A 388 -8.64 -7.56 -5.28
N ILE A 389 -9.60 -6.68 -4.97
CA ILE A 389 -10.71 -6.34 -5.87
C ILE A 389 -10.16 -5.70 -7.15
N ALA A 390 -9.21 -4.79 -7.06
CA ALA A 390 -8.58 -4.15 -8.22
C ALA A 390 -7.94 -5.18 -9.16
N SER A 391 -7.21 -6.18 -8.63
CA SER A 391 -6.62 -7.24 -9.46
C SER A 391 -7.66 -8.07 -10.20
N GLY A 392 -8.79 -8.39 -9.55
CA GLY A 392 -9.92 -9.07 -10.19
C GLY A 392 -10.52 -8.22 -11.33
N ILE A 393 -10.75 -6.92 -11.07
CA ILE A 393 -11.27 -5.97 -12.09
C ILE A 393 -10.31 -5.90 -13.28
N VAL A 394 -8.99 -5.78 -13.05
CA VAL A 394 -7.99 -5.74 -14.12
C VAL A 394 -8.03 -7.00 -14.96
N SER A 395 -7.98 -8.18 -14.32
CA SER A 395 -7.98 -9.46 -15.05
C SER A 395 -9.22 -9.63 -15.94
N VAL A 396 -10.41 -9.32 -15.42
CA VAL A 396 -11.66 -9.37 -16.20
C VAL A 396 -11.63 -8.36 -17.33
N THR A 397 -11.19 -7.13 -17.07
CA THR A 397 -11.14 -6.06 -18.07
C THR A 397 -10.20 -6.41 -19.22
N LEU A 398 -9.01 -6.95 -18.94
CA LEU A 398 -8.05 -7.34 -19.99
C LEU A 398 -8.61 -8.40 -20.94
N VAL A 399 -9.41 -9.33 -20.42
CA VAL A 399 -10.08 -10.34 -21.24
C VAL A 399 -11.21 -9.73 -22.09
N ILE A 400 -12.14 -9.00 -21.47
CA ILE A 400 -13.29 -8.43 -22.19
C ILE A 400 -12.91 -7.32 -23.18
N SER A 401 -11.79 -6.64 -22.96
CA SER A 401 -11.24 -5.64 -23.89
C SER A 401 -10.44 -6.25 -25.03
N GLY A 402 -10.16 -7.55 -24.98
CA GLY A 402 -9.30 -8.23 -25.96
C GLY A 402 -7.81 -7.91 -25.81
N ILE A 403 -7.41 -7.12 -24.82
CA ILE A 403 -6.00 -6.73 -24.60
C ILE A 403 -5.14 -7.95 -24.29
N ASN A 404 -5.66 -8.93 -23.55
CA ASN A 404 -4.88 -10.13 -23.23
C ASN A 404 -4.52 -10.98 -24.44
N ALA A 405 -5.30 -10.92 -25.52
CA ALA A 405 -5.02 -11.63 -26.78
C ALA A 405 -4.23 -10.77 -27.79
N ALA A 406 -4.05 -9.47 -27.53
CA ALA A 406 -3.37 -8.54 -28.44
C ALA A 406 -1.84 -8.73 -28.35
N GLN A 407 -1.16 -8.76 -29.48
CA GLN A 407 0.31 -8.79 -29.54
C GLN A 407 0.93 -7.39 -29.55
N SER A 408 0.14 -6.40 -29.95
CA SER A 408 0.56 -5.00 -30.01
C SER A 408 -0.60 -4.05 -29.73
N ALA A 409 -0.32 -2.77 -29.48
CA ALA A 409 -1.34 -1.75 -29.34
C ALA A 409 -2.26 -1.62 -30.57
N ALA A 410 -1.76 -1.96 -31.76
CA ALA A 410 -2.53 -1.89 -33.00
C ALA A 410 -3.60 -3.00 -33.12
N ASP A 411 -3.47 -4.07 -32.36
CA ASP A 411 -4.41 -5.21 -32.40
C ASP A 411 -5.64 -4.96 -31.51
N VAL A 412 -5.59 -3.95 -30.62
CA VAL A 412 -6.70 -3.64 -29.71
C VAL A 412 -7.74 -2.80 -30.42
N THR A 413 -8.98 -3.26 -30.42
CA THR A 413 -10.10 -2.55 -31.05
C THR A 413 -10.41 -1.22 -30.32
N PRO A 414 -11.02 -0.24 -31.03
CA PRO A 414 -11.49 1.00 -30.37
C PRO A 414 -12.43 0.73 -29.18
N GLU A 415 -13.28 -0.29 -29.28
CA GLU A 415 -14.17 -0.74 -28.19
C GLU A 415 -13.36 -1.29 -27.01
N GLY A 416 -12.32 -2.07 -27.26
CA GLY A 416 -11.41 -2.58 -26.22
C GLY A 416 -10.68 -1.47 -25.50
N LEU A 417 -10.18 -0.46 -26.21
CA LEU A 417 -9.57 0.73 -25.61
C LEU A 417 -10.60 1.56 -24.80
N LEU A 418 -11.84 1.64 -25.25
CA LEU A 418 -12.90 2.30 -24.49
C LEU A 418 -13.20 1.54 -23.19
N ILE A 419 -13.29 0.20 -23.23
CA ILE A 419 -13.48 -0.64 -22.04
C ILE A 419 -12.34 -0.42 -21.05
N LEU A 420 -11.09 -0.40 -21.52
CA LEU A 420 -9.93 -0.10 -20.69
C LEU A 420 -10.05 1.28 -20.01
N LYS A 421 -10.36 2.34 -20.78
CA LYS A 421 -10.52 3.70 -20.24
C LYS A 421 -11.67 3.79 -19.25
N LEU A 422 -12.81 3.15 -19.52
CA LEU A 422 -13.95 3.14 -18.60
C LEU A 422 -13.60 2.43 -17.27
N SER A 423 -12.91 1.28 -17.37
CA SER A 423 -12.51 0.52 -16.19
C SER A 423 -11.42 1.23 -15.36
N MET A 424 -10.49 1.96 -16.03
CA MET A 424 -9.41 2.68 -15.36
C MET A 424 -9.87 4.02 -14.76
N LEU A 425 -10.80 4.73 -15.39
CA LEU A 425 -11.10 6.13 -15.05
C LEU A 425 -12.52 6.32 -14.52
N VAL A 426 -13.53 5.71 -15.13
CA VAL A 426 -14.93 5.92 -14.75
C VAL A 426 -15.31 5.07 -13.54
N LEU A 427 -15.00 3.78 -13.54
CA LEU A 427 -15.30 2.89 -12.43
C LEU A 427 -14.64 3.37 -11.10
N PRO A 428 -13.33 3.72 -11.08
CA PRO A 428 -12.71 4.30 -9.89
C PRO A 428 -13.34 5.61 -9.44
N LEU A 429 -13.69 6.48 -10.37
CA LEU A 429 -14.35 7.75 -10.06
C LEU A 429 -15.70 7.52 -9.37
N ILE A 430 -16.50 6.55 -9.85
CA ILE A 430 -17.76 6.18 -9.21
C ILE A 430 -17.52 5.66 -7.79
N CYS A 431 -16.52 4.79 -7.60
CA CYS A 431 -16.19 4.28 -6.26
C CYS A 431 -15.76 5.41 -5.31
N ILE A 432 -14.90 6.32 -5.76
CA ILE A 432 -14.41 7.46 -4.95
C ILE A 432 -15.57 8.40 -4.59
N LEU A 433 -16.44 8.72 -5.56
CA LEU A 433 -17.63 9.54 -5.32
C LEU A 433 -18.62 8.86 -4.37
N ALA A 434 -18.86 7.55 -4.52
CA ALA A 434 -19.70 6.78 -3.61
C ALA A 434 -19.12 6.81 -2.18
N GLY A 435 -17.81 6.64 -2.02
CA GLY A 435 -17.11 6.77 -0.74
C GLY A 435 -17.27 8.15 -0.12
N TYR A 436 -17.12 9.22 -0.91
CA TYR A 436 -17.36 10.59 -0.47
C TYR A 436 -18.83 10.80 -0.05
N LEU A 437 -19.81 10.28 -0.78
CA LEU A 437 -21.22 10.41 -0.45
C LEU A 437 -21.59 9.67 0.84
N VAL A 438 -21.03 8.46 1.06
CA VAL A 438 -21.18 7.74 2.33
C VAL A 438 -20.65 8.58 3.48
N TYR A 439 -19.42 9.10 3.35
CA TYR A 439 -18.85 9.98 4.35
C TYR A 439 -19.74 11.20 4.60
N ARG A 440 -20.11 11.94 3.56
CA ARG A 440 -20.90 13.18 3.69
C ARG A 440 -22.26 12.95 4.35
N SER A 441 -22.92 11.82 4.08
CA SER A 441 -24.26 11.51 4.58
C SER A 441 -24.27 10.90 5.99
N LYS A 442 -23.22 10.17 6.36
CA LYS A 442 -23.21 9.33 7.56
C LYS A 442 -22.18 9.73 8.62
N TYR A 443 -21.08 10.39 8.23
CA TYR A 443 -20.07 10.82 9.19
C TYR A 443 -20.51 12.09 9.91
N ARG A 444 -20.67 11.99 11.24
CA ARG A 444 -21.24 13.04 12.09
C ARG A 444 -20.21 13.76 12.96
N ILE A 445 -18.99 13.22 13.09
CA ILE A 445 -17.99 13.79 13.97
C ILE A 445 -17.44 15.08 13.35
N ASP A 446 -18.01 16.21 13.75
CA ASP A 446 -17.48 17.53 13.45
C ASP A 446 -16.68 18.09 14.64
N ALA A 447 -16.10 19.27 14.45
CA ALA A 447 -15.28 19.90 15.50
C ALA A 447 -16.05 20.21 16.79
N GLN A 448 -17.38 20.41 16.73
CA GLN A 448 -18.20 20.65 17.91
C GLN A 448 -18.47 19.35 18.67
N LEU A 449 -18.93 18.32 17.95
CA LEU A 449 -19.16 17.00 18.53
C LEU A 449 -17.86 16.42 19.09
N HIS A 450 -16.76 16.54 18.35
CA HIS A 450 -15.46 16.04 18.82
C HIS A 450 -15.01 16.71 20.14
N ARG A 451 -15.18 18.04 20.25
CA ARG A 451 -14.92 18.75 21.52
C ARG A 451 -15.79 18.25 22.66
N LYS A 452 -17.11 18.10 22.42
CA LYS A 452 -18.03 17.56 23.41
C LYS A 452 -17.62 16.15 23.88
N ILE A 453 -17.25 15.27 22.94
CA ILE A 453 -16.75 13.93 23.25
C ILE A 453 -15.54 13.99 24.18
N LEU A 454 -14.56 14.86 23.89
CA LEU A 454 -13.38 15.02 24.73
C LEU A 454 -13.71 15.59 26.11
N GLU A 455 -14.63 16.54 26.22
CA GLU A 455 -15.11 17.09 27.50
C GLU A 455 -15.81 16.01 28.33
N ASP A 456 -16.73 15.25 27.74
CA ASP A 456 -17.43 14.16 28.40
C ASP A 456 -16.47 13.06 28.89
N LEU A 457 -15.48 12.68 28.07
CA LEU A 457 -14.47 11.67 28.43
C LEU A 457 -13.56 12.17 29.57
N ARG A 458 -13.22 13.46 29.59
CA ARG A 458 -12.48 14.08 30.73
C ARG A 458 -13.32 14.10 32.01
N ALA A 459 -14.58 14.46 31.89
CA ALA A 459 -15.50 14.47 33.03
C ALA A 459 -15.69 13.07 33.67
N ARG A 460 -15.59 12.01 32.83
CA ARG A 460 -15.62 10.60 33.29
C ARG A 460 -14.28 10.11 33.84
N GLY A 461 -13.19 10.87 33.67
CA GLY A 461 -11.84 10.43 34.04
C GLY A 461 -11.21 9.44 33.10
N ASP A 462 -11.80 9.24 31.91
CA ASP A 462 -11.34 8.31 30.87
C ASP A 462 -10.13 8.84 30.08
N ILE A 463 -9.91 10.15 30.12
CA ILE A 463 -8.74 10.83 29.52
C ILE A 463 -8.15 11.78 30.55
N ARG A 464 -6.84 11.64 30.83
CA ARG A 464 -6.10 12.61 31.62
C ARG A 464 -5.75 13.81 30.75
N GLY A 465 -6.10 15.01 31.21
CA GLY A 465 -5.87 16.27 30.51
C GLY A 465 -4.40 16.65 30.38
#